data_30ccf4421cf01ea95fc916aecfdd3a7e
#
_entry.id   30ccf4421cf01ea95fc916aecfdd3a7e
#
_cell.length_a   1.000
_cell.length_b   1.000
_cell.length_c   1.000
_cell.angle_alpha   90.00
_cell.angle_beta   90.00
_cell.angle_gamma   90.00
#
_symmetry.space_group_name_H-M   'P 1'
#
loop_
_entity.id
_entity.type
_entity.pdbx_description
1 polymer ?
#
loop_
_entity_poly.entity_id
_entity_poly.type
_entity_poly.pdbx_seq_one_letter_code
_entity_poly.pdbx_strand_id
1 'polypeptide(L)'
;MSLADTLVLPSEAQWVEAAEYGMLVEGGRTTQAAALLVIGLLCALLYWYVPVWQLVLWATAALTVSAFRHVFCRHFAKLAETHSIEVQLDFVRRYNWIWPLYGATWISCALLLLERLPPRLEAVCWMLVAGVCGAGVLWMSAHLKTARLFVFAAIVCLAVSIGLHHLFDWHAVHSEGSFWFSGLLLIFLLTLLHVANKQHKVFASRIELSYQNARLIYSLRQQASALQEAIKFKDRFLAGAAHDLKQPVNALGIYAEWLSKEPELSPEISPKILQATTAINTLFDSMFDFVKLDAGQFRIEQQQVNVPRLLSDLEAQFHPMASQRKLKLRIRPSPVATFRSDPAILQRILGNLLANAIRYTRQGGILLAVRREPQALRFEVWDTGIGMRPEELSRIFGEFYKVETAGTEEGFGLGLAIVKRLSDLMGYSVSVRSRQHRGSVFCVRVPLVEADE
;
A
#
# COMPACT_ATOMS: atom_id res chain seq x y z
N MET A 1 -7.70 13.39 2.82
CA MET A 1 -7.09 12.32 2.01
C MET A 1 -5.62 12.32 2.39
N SER A 2 -5.22 11.38 3.22
CA SER A 2 -3.89 11.28 3.80
C SER A 2 -2.92 10.83 2.69
N LEU A 3 -1.72 11.44 2.63
CA LEU A 3 -0.58 11.08 1.77
C LEU A 3 -0.10 9.61 1.90
N ALA A 4 -0.81 8.80 2.69
CA ALA A 4 -0.50 7.40 2.97
C ALA A 4 -1.06 6.41 1.94
N ASP A 5 -1.99 6.81 1.06
CA ASP A 5 -2.79 5.84 0.28
C ASP A 5 -2.28 5.56 -1.14
N THR A 6 -1.16 6.13 -1.55
CA THR A 6 -0.58 5.90 -2.90
C THR A 6 0.94 5.76 -2.93
N LEU A 7 1.56 5.28 -1.85
CA LEU A 7 2.99 4.98 -1.86
C LEU A 7 3.24 3.64 -2.59
N VAL A 8 3.23 3.69 -3.92
CA VAL A 8 4.06 2.78 -4.70
C VAL A 8 5.48 3.06 -4.27
N LEU A 9 6.12 2.14 -3.55
CA LEU A 9 7.54 2.29 -3.18
C LEU A 9 8.32 2.54 -4.47
N PRO A 10 9.18 3.57 -4.53
CA PRO A 10 10.02 3.82 -5.69
C PRO A 10 10.87 2.59 -5.98
N SER A 11 11.36 2.46 -7.20
CA SER A 11 12.27 1.37 -7.52
C SER A 11 13.46 1.42 -6.56
N GLU A 12 13.97 0.26 -6.16
CA GLU A 12 15.10 0.13 -5.25
C GLU A 12 16.28 1.02 -5.68
N ALA A 13 16.58 1.03 -6.99
CA ALA A 13 17.66 1.85 -7.55
C ALA A 13 17.44 3.36 -7.34
N GLN A 14 16.22 3.87 -7.53
CA GLN A 14 15.91 5.28 -7.32
C GLN A 14 15.97 5.65 -5.84
N TRP A 15 15.49 4.77 -4.97
CA TRP A 15 15.52 4.98 -3.53
C TRP A 15 16.95 5.02 -2.99
N VAL A 16 17.81 4.07 -3.44
CA VAL A 16 19.23 4.02 -3.08
C VAL A 16 19.95 5.28 -3.56
N GLU A 17 19.78 5.67 -4.83
CA GLU A 17 20.41 6.88 -5.39
C GLU A 17 19.99 8.14 -4.62
N ALA A 18 18.72 8.28 -4.27
CA ALA A 18 18.23 9.42 -3.49
C ALA A 18 18.81 9.44 -2.06
N ALA A 19 18.94 8.28 -1.42
CA ALA A 19 19.54 8.15 -0.09
C ALA A 19 21.05 8.49 -0.11
N GLU A 20 21.79 8.05 -1.13
CA GLU A 20 23.19 8.42 -1.33
C GLU A 20 23.37 9.94 -1.43
N TYR A 21 22.52 10.61 -2.23
CA TYR A 21 22.55 12.07 -2.35
C TYR A 21 22.10 12.78 -1.08
N GLY A 22 21.13 12.25 -0.35
CA GLY A 22 20.72 12.76 0.95
C GLY A 22 21.90 12.84 1.93
N MET A 23 22.67 11.76 2.05
CA MET A 23 23.86 11.70 2.90
C MET A 23 24.97 12.65 2.43
N LEU A 24 25.18 12.75 1.10
CA LEU A 24 26.13 13.68 0.50
C LEU A 24 25.82 15.14 0.87
N VAL A 25 24.55 15.52 0.78
CA VAL A 25 24.09 16.89 1.07
C VAL A 25 24.20 17.20 2.57
N GLU A 26 23.84 16.27 3.43
CA GLU A 26 23.95 16.43 4.88
C GLU A 26 25.41 16.66 5.31
N GLY A 27 26.33 15.85 4.81
CA GLY A 27 27.76 16.05 5.03
C GLY A 27 28.29 17.34 4.43
N GLY A 28 27.80 17.77 3.28
CA GLY A 28 28.12 19.06 2.67
C GLY A 28 27.76 20.26 3.55
N ARG A 29 26.67 20.17 4.30
CA ARG A 29 26.26 21.23 5.27
C ARG A 29 27.20 21.33 6.46
N THR A 30 27.60 20.20 7.03
CA THR A 30 28.47 20.17 8.23
C THR A 30 29.88 20.68 7.94
N THR A 31 30.42 20.47 6.74
CA THR A 31 31.77 20.87 6.34
C THR A 31 31.87 22.34 5.90
N GLN A 32 30.77 23.06 5.76
CA GLN A 32 30.75 24.43 5.23
C GLN A 32 31.51 25.44 6.13
N ALA A 33 31.28 25.38 7.42
CA ALA A 33 31.93 26.31 8.36
C ALA A 33 33.45 26.12 8.38
N ALA A 34 33.90 24.87 8.34
CA ALA A 34 35.34 24.54 8.27
C ALA A 34 35.98 25.10 6.99
N ALA A 35 35.29 24.96 5.84
CA ALA A 35 35.78 25.50 4.57
C ALA A 35 35.97 27.01 4.62
N LEU A 36 35.01 27.77 5.15
CA LEU A 36 35.09 29.22 5.29
C LEU A 36 36.24 29.65 6.21
N LEU A 37 36.42 28.96 7.32
CA LEU A 37 37.52 29.19 8.26
C LEU A 37 38.87 28.96 7.55
N VAL A 38 39.03 27.90 6.81
CA VAL A 38 40.30 27.58 6.12
C VAL A 38 40.58 28.61 4.99
N ILE A 39 39.57 29.10 4.25
CA ILE A 39 39.76 30.19 3.29
C ILE A 39 40.34 31.43 3.99
N GLY A 40 39.72 31.84 5.11
CA GLY A 40 40.22 32.98 5.87
C GLY A 40 41.66 32.80 6.39
N LEU A 41 41.95 31.57 6.91
CA LEU A 41 43.30 31.27 7.43
C LEU A 41 44.35 31.26 6.32
N LEU A 42 44.04 30.64 5.16
CA LEU A 42 44.94 30.69 3.99
C LEU A 42 45.19 32.13 3.51
N CYS A 43 44.16 32.97 3.46
CA CYS A 43 44.32 34.37 3.09
C CYS A 43 45.25 35.09 4.07
N ALA A 44 45.08 34.86 5.39
CA ALA A 44 45.95 35.48 6.41
C ALA A 44 47.40 35.01 6.32
N LEU A 45 47.64 33.70 6.11
CA LEU A 45 48.98 33.13 5.99
C LEU A 45 49.69 33.60 4.70
N LEU A 46 48.98 33.78 3.60
CA LEU A 46 49.52 34.12 2.29
C LEU A 46 49.67 35.62 2.03
N TYR A 47 49.07 36.47 2.87
CA TYR A 47 48.98 37.92 2.67
C TYR A 47 50.35 38.60 2.43
N TRP A 48 51.39 38.15 3.08
CA TRP A 48 52.74 38.73 2.97
C TRP A 48 53.58 38.15 1.83
N TYR A 49 53.16 37.02 1.20
CA TYR A 49 53.96 36.29 0.22
C TYR A 49 53.36 36.32 -1.21
N VAL A 50 52.08 36.56 -1.30
CA VAL A 50 51.32 36.51 -2.57
C VAL A 50 50.75 37.88 -2.88
N PRO A 51 50.80 38.36 -4.15
CA PRO A 51 50.16 39.61 -4.56
C PRO A 51 48.67 39.62 -4.17
N VAL A 52 48.24 40.71 -3.49
CA VAL A 52 46.88 40.83 -2.94
C VAL A 52 45.79 40.57 -3.96
N TRP A 53 45.96 41.01 -5.21
CA TRP A 53 44.99 40.80 -6.29
C TRP A 53 44.79 39.30 -6.61
N GLN A 54 45.85 38.46 -6.59
CA GLN A 54 45.77 37.04 -6.82
C GLN A 54 45.04 36.36 -5.66
N LEU A 55 45.33 36.75 -4.44
CA LEU A 55 44.71 36.25 -3.25
C LEU A 55 43.21 36.59 -3.22
N VAL A 56 42.86 37.84 -3.56
CA VAL A 56 41.47 38.25 -3.65
C VAL A 56 40.71 37.49 -4.75
N LEU A 57 41.33 37.28 -5.93
CA LEU A 57 40.75 36.54 -7.02
C LEU A 57 40.43 35.09 -6.59
N TRP A 58 41.41 34.40 -5.98
CA TRP A 58 41.23 33.04 -5.52
C TRP A 58 40.20 32.95 -4.38
N ALA A 59 40.27 33.83 -3.39
CA ALA A 59 39.33 33.84 -2.27
C ALA A 59 37.88 34.09 -2.74
N THR A 60 37.72 35.02 -3.69
CA THR A 60 36.40 35.31 -4.26
C THR A 60 35.86 34.11 -5.02
N ALA A 61 36.66 33.42 -5.80
CA ALA A 61 36.27 32.18 -6.47
C ALA A 61 35.88 31.08 -5.45
N ALA A 62 36.72 30.88 -4.42
CA ALA A 62 36.46 29.87 -3.37
C ALA A 62 35.18 30.16 -2.57
N LEU A 63 34.96 31.44 -2.21
CA LEU A 63 33.74 31.85 -1.54
C LEU A 63 32.49 31.68 -2.42
N THR A 64 32.58 32.05 -3.70
CA THR A 64 31.49 31.91 -4.65
C THR A 64 31.07 30.46 -4.83
N VAL A 65 32.04 29.54 -5.03
CA VAL A 65 31.77 28.12 -5.18
C VAL A 65 31.20 27.52 -3.86
N SER A 66 31.76 27.96 -2.71
CA SER A 66 31.22 27.55 -1.40
C SER A 66 29.80 28.05 -1.15
N ALA A 67 29.49 29.29 -1.54
CA ALA A 67 28.12 29.83 -1.43
C ALA A 67 27.15 29.08 -2.34
N PHE A 68 27.55 28.81 -3.56
CA PHE A 68 26.73 28.03 -4.50
C PHE A 68 26.46 26.62 -3.99
N ARG A 69 27.46 25.93 -3.44
CA ARG A 69 27.31 24.63 -2.78
C ARG A 69 26.34 24.71 -1.60
N HIS A 70 26.42 25.76 -0.80
CA HIS A 70 25.52 25.98 0.34
C HIS A 70 24.06 26.13 -0.12
N VAL A 71 23.81 26.95 -1.13
CA VAL A 71 22.46 27.13 -1.74
C VAL A 71 21.94 25.82 -2.28
N PHE A 72 22.78 25.07 -3.02
CA PHE A 72 22.43 23.74 -3.52
C PHE A 72 22.00 22.80 -2.42
N CYS A 73 22.80 22.66 -1.34
CA CYS A 73 22.47 21.78 -0.23
C CYS A 73 21.17 22.20 0.49
N ARG A 74 20.92 23.49 0.67
CA ARG A 74 19.67 23.99 1.27
C ARG A 74 18.46 23.74 0.39
N HIS A 75 18.60 23.93 -0.92
CA HIS A 75 17.50 23.70 -1.85
C HIS A 75 17.15 22.24 -1.96
N PHE A 76 18.16 21.36 -2.06
CA PHE A 76 17.93 19.92 -2.07
C PHE A 76 17.24 19.44 -0.78
N ALA A 77 17.67 19.92 0.39
CA ALA A 77 17.02 19.56 1.66
C ALA A 77 15.52 19.90 1.67
N LYS A 78 15.13 21.05 1.12
CA LYS A 78 13.71 21.42 0.97
C LYS A 78 12.98 20.51 -0.03
N LEU A 79 13.61 20.18 -1.15
CA LEU A 79 13.03 19.26 -2.15
C LEU A 79 12.81 17.86 -1.54
N ALA A 80 13.74 17.39 -0.71
CA ALA A 80 13.64 16.09 -0.05
C ALA A 80 12.43 15.99 0.91
N GLU A 81 12.01 17.10 1.51
CA GLU A 81 10.85 17.16 2.40
C GLU A 81 9.52 17.28 1.65
N THR A 82 9.51 17.85 0.43
CA THR A 82 8.27 18.32 -0.21
C THR A 82 7.95 17.66 -1.54
N HIS A 83 8.91 17.01 -2.20
CA HIS A 83 8.75 16.51 -3.56
C HIS A 83 9.11 15.02 -3.70
N SER A 84 8.63 14.42 -4.80
CA SER A 84 8.93 13.02 -5.14
C SER A 84 10.43 12.79 -5.39
N ILE A 85 10.86 11.54 -5.25
CA ILE A 85 12.26 11.13 -5.48
C ILE A 85 12.72 11.47 -6.91
N GLU A 86 11.86 11.39 -7.91
CA GLU A 86 12.20 11.71 -9.28
C GLU A 86 12.64 13.18 -9.45
N VAL A 87 11.91 14.12 -8.83
CA VAL A 87 12.24 15.54 -8.84
C VAL A 87 13.56 15.81 -8.12
N GLN A 88 13.81 15.10 -7.01
CA GLN A 88 15.08 15.20 -6.28
C GLN A 88 16.26 14.73 -7.13
N LEU A 89 16.14 13.60 -7.81
CA LEU A 89 17.19 13.04 -8.66
C LEU A 89 17.45 13.90 -9.90
N ASP A 90 16.40 14.43 -10.52
CA ASP A 90 16.57 15.34 -11.68
C ASP A 90 17.32 16.63 -11.31
N PHE A 91 16.97 17.22 -10.16
CA PHE A 91 17.69 18.36 -9.62
C PHE A 91 19.17 18.08 -9.41
N VAL A 92 19.50 16.96 -8.76
CA VAL A 92 20.89 16.60 -8.48
C VAL A 92 21.68 16.33 -9.77
N ARG A 93 21.12 15.60 -10.72
CA ARG A 93 21.75 15.31 -12.02
C ARG A 93 22.11 16.58 -12.77
N ARG A 94 21.23 17.59 -12.71
CA ARG A 94 21.44 18.88 -13.36
C ARG A 94 22.58 19.69 -12.73
N TYR A 95 22.78 19.60 -11.43
CA TYR A 95 23.75 20.43 -10.69
C TYR A 95 24.96 19.65 -10.15
N ASN A 96 25.15 18.40 -10.53
CA ASN A 96 26.26 17.55 -10.05
C ASN A 96 27.67 18.09 -10.36
N TRP A 97 27.80 18.97 -11.33
CA TRP A 97 29.06 19.65 -11.72
C TRP A 97 29.66 20.52 -10.59
N ILE A 98 28.90 20.85 -9.57
CA ILE A 98 29.38 21.68 -8.45
C ILE A 98 30.49 20.98 -7.65
N TRP A 99 30.46 19.67 -7.56
CA TRP A 99 31.42 18.91 -6.77
C TRP A 99 32.82 18.86 -7.39
N PRO A 100 33.02 18.52 -8.68
CA PRO A 100 34.31 18.64 -9.32
C PRO A 100 34.83 20.10 -9.35
N LEU A 101 33.96 21.10 -9.52
CA LEU A 101 34.34 22.49 -9.45
C LEU A 101 34.86 22.85 -8.03
N TYR A 102 34.21 22.37 -7.01
CA TYR A 102 34.65 22.58 -5.61
C TYR A 102 36.04 21.95 -5.37
N GLY A 103 36.30 20.74 -5.87
CA GLY A 103 37.62 20.11 -5.81
C GLY A 103 38.72 20.91 -6.54
N ALA A 104 38.44 21.33 -7.77
CA ALA A 104 39.36 22.15 -8.56
C ALA A 104 39.68 23.47 -7.88
N THR A 105 38.69 24.15 -7.26
CA THR A 105 38.88 25.42 -6.56
C THR A 105 39.83 25.29 -5.37
N TRP A 106 39.75 24.22 -4.59
CA TRP A 106 40.69 24.00 -3.49
C TRP A 106 42.11 23.72 -3.95
N ILE A 107 42.27 22.92 -4.99
CA ILE A 107 43.60 22.57 -5.51
C ILE A 107 44.23 23.71 -6.33
N SER A 108 43.40 24.62 -6.93
CA SER A 108 43.93 25.82 -7.62
C SER A 108 44.71 26.74 -6.67
N CYS A 109 44.60 26.59 -5.36
CA CYS A 109 45.49 27.21 -4.38
C CYS A 109 46.96 26.88 -4.67
N ALA A 110 47.27 25.74 -5.29
CA ALA A 110 48.63 25.38 -5.74
C ALA A 110 49.30 26.47 -6.56
N LEU A 111 48.54 27.20 -7.39
CA LEU A 111 49.08 28.31 -8.18
C LEU A 111 49.61 29.48 -7.32
N LEU A 112 49.12 29.59 -6.09
CA LEU A 112 49.55 30.59 -5.12
C LEU A 112 50.70 30.13 -4.25
N LEU A 113 50.81 28.81 -4.02
CA LEU A 113 51.71 28.18 -3.07
C LEU A 113 53.11 27.86 -3.67
N LEU A 114 53.12 27.41 -4.94
CA LEU A 114 54.32 26.90 -5.58
C LEU A 114 55.43 27.95 -5.61
N GLU A 115 56.59 27.62 -4.99
CA GLU A 115 57.87 28.37 -5.02
C GLU A 115 57.83 29.80 -4.45
N ARG A 116 56.76 30.23 -3.79
CA ARG A 116 56.65 31.57 -3.22
C ARG A 116 56.83 31.61 -1.70
N LEU A 117 56.79 30.47 -1.06
CA LEU A 117 56.71 30.35 0.37
C LEU A 117 57.92 29.69 0.99
N PRO A 118 58.32 30.05 2.23
CA PRO A 118 59.20 29.22 2.98
C PRO A 118 58.69 27.81 3.16
N PRO A 119 59.51 26.74 3.08
CA PRO A 119 59.06 25.34 3.06
C PRO A 119 58.15 24.98 4.24
N ARG A 120 58.39 25.54 5.41
CA ARG A 120 57.56 25.30 6.62
C ARG A 120 56.16 25.87 6.47
N LEU A 121 55.98 27.04 5.87
CA LEU A 121 54.68 27.67 5.68
C LEU A 121 53.95 26.99 4.55
N GLU A 122 54.63 26.63 3.46
CA GLU A 122 54.07 25.87 2.37
C GLU A 122 53.48 24.52 2.84
N ALA A 123 54.22 23.78 3.71
CA ALA A 123 53.71 22.56 4.28
C ALA A 123 52.41 22.76 5.12
N VAL A 124 52.33 23.83 5.86
CA VAL A 124 51.10 24.16 6.64
C VAL A 124 49.95 24.44 5.71
N CYS A 125 50.15 25.22 4.63
CA CYS A 125 49.08 25.50 3.65
C CYS A 125 48.59 24.22 2.94
N TRP A 126 49.53 23.34 2.54
CA TRP A 126 49.17 22.05 1.93
C TRP A 126 48.41 21.14 2.91
N MET A 127 48.73 21.13 4.20
CA MET A 127 48.00 20.38 5.21
C MET A 127 46.56 20.92 5.38
N LEU A 128 46.37 22.23 5.34
CA LEU A 128 45.03 22.83 5.39
C LEU A 128 44.18 22.44 4.17
N VAL A 129 44.74 22.53 2.96
CA VAL A 129 44.06 22.11 1.73
C VAL A 129 43.73 20.61 1.76
N ALA A 130 44.70 19.79 2.17
CA ALA A 130 44.52 18.34 2.33
C ALA A 130 43.41 18.01 3.34
N GLY A 131 43.37 18.73 4.47
CA GLY A 131 42.32 18.55 5.47
C GLY A 131 40.91 18.80 4.93
N VAL A 132 40.72 19.89 4.16
CA VAL A 132 39.42 20.19 3.56
C VAL A 132 39.05 19.17 2.47
N CYS A 133 39.99 18.79 1.62
CA CYS A 133 39.79 17.76 0.61
C CYS A 133 39.44 16.40 1.25
N GLY A 134 40.16 16.03 2.32
CA GLY A 134 39.91 14.80 3.06
C GLY A 134 38.52 14.77 3.69
N ALA A 135 38.14 15.82 4.41
CA ALA A 135 36.81 15.95 4.96
C ALA A 135 35.72 15.87 3.88
N GLY A 136 35.94 16.56 2.74
CA GLY A 136 35.01 16.52 1.60
C GLY A 136 34.82 15.13 1.02
N VAL A 137 35.91 14.41 0.73
CA VAL A 137 35.88 13.06 0.13
C VAL A 137 35.23 12.05 1.07
N LEU A 138 35.44 12.14 2.40
CA LEU A 138 34.78 11.24 3.36
C LEU A 138 33.27 11.29 3.24
N TRP A 139 32.66 12.45 3.12
CA TRP A 139 31.20 12.59 2.95
C TRP A 139 30.73 12.27 1.52
N MET A 140 31.54 12.63 0.51
CA MET A 140 31.25 12.28 -0.88
C MET A 140 31.31 10.79 -1.15
N SER A 141 31.93 9.99 -0.27
CA SER A 141 32.00 8.54 -0.38
C SER A 141 30.64 7.85 -0.33
N ALA A 142 29.60 8.51 0.19
CA ALA A 142 28.22 8.04 0.08
C ALA A 142 27.80 7.88 -1.39
N HIS A 143 28.15 8.82 -2.27
CA HIS A 143 27.94 8.73 -3.71
C HIS A 143 29.28 8.68 -4.46
N LEU A 144 29.76 7.47 -4.75
CA LEU A 144 31.11 7.19 -5.23
C LEU A 144 31.46 7.92 -6.55
N LYS A 145 30.50 8.08 -7.45
CA LYS A 145 30.70 8.82 -8.70
C LYS A 145 31.13 10.26 -8.44
N THR A 146 30.49 10.92 -7.50
CA THR A 146 30.82 12.30 -7.11
C THR A 146 32.20 12.38 -6.45
N ALA A 147 32.55 11.44 -5.55
CA ALA A 147 33.86 11.40 -4.94
C ALA A 147 34.98 11.21 -5.98
N ARG A 148 34.77 10.32 -6.95
CA ARG A 148 35.73 10.09 -8.05
C ARG A 148 35.88 11.32 -8.92
N LEU A 149 34.79 12.01 -9.30
CA LEU A 149 34.83 13.24 -10.08
C LEU A 149 35.57 14.36 -9.33
N PHE A 150 35.33 14.49 -8.03
CA PHE A 150 36.04 15.47 -7.20
C PHE A 150 37.54 15.23 -7.20
N VAL A 151 37.99 13.99 -6.89
CA VAL A 151 39.41 13.61 -6.84
C VAL A 151 40.05 13.74 -8.22
N PHE A 152 39.35 13.33 -9.28
CA PHE A 152 39.86 13.47 -10.66
C PHE A 152 40.07 14.96 -11.02
N ALA A 153 39.08 15.80 -10.75
CA ALA A 153 39.20 17.25 -10.99
C ALA A 153 40.35 17.89 -10.19
N ALA A 154 40.54 17.42 -8.94
CA ALA A 154 41.64 17.85 -8.09
C ALA A 154 43.01 17.46 -8.70
N ILE A 155 43.17 16.21 -9.17
CA ILE A 155 44.39 15.74 -9.81
C ILE A 155 44.71 16.51 -11.10
N VAL A 156 43.68 16.70 -11.94
CA VAL A 156 43.85 17.46 -13.18
C VAL A 156 44.25 18.94 -12.88
N CYS A 157 43.61 19.57 -11.91
CA CYS A 157 43.92 20.91 -11.49
C CYS A 157 45.37 21.03 -10.95
N LEU A 158 45.80 20.04 -10.15
CA LEU A 158 47.21 19.96 -9.68
C LEU A 158 48.20 19.86 -10.84
N ALA A 159 47.92 18.95 -11.78
CA ALA A 159 48.78 18.76 -12.97
C ALA A 159 48.89 20.03 -13.84
N VAL A 160 47.72 20.71 -14.04
CA VAL A 160 47.67 21.99 -14.77
C VAL A 160 48.46 23.05 -14.01
N SER A 161 48.30 23.14 -12.69
CA SER A 161 49.02 24.12 -11.86
C SER A 161 50.54 23.94 -11.95
N ILE A 162 51.04 22.71 -11.89
CA ILE A 162 52.45 22.37 -12.05
C ILE A 162 52.91 22.74 -13.47
N GLY A 163 52.13 22.35 -14.51
CA GLY A 163 52.48 22.62 -15.90
C GLY A 163 52.54 24.12 -16.21
N LEU A 164 51.60 24.91 -15.72
CA LEU A 164 51.60 26.39 -15.88
C LEU A 164 52.82 27.01 -15.18
N HIS A 165 53.15 26.53 -13.99
CA HIS A 165 54.33 26.99 -13.28
C HIS A 165 55.62 26.75 -14.10
N HIS A 166 55.83 25.56 -14.63
CA HIS A 166 56.99 25.25 -15.47
C HIS A 166 57.02 26.05 -16.79
N LEU A 167 55.87 26.42 -17.33
CA LEU A 167 55.80 27.22 -18.58
C LEU A 167 56.17 28.68 -18.39
N PHE A 168 55.81 29.28 -17.25
CA PHE A 168 55.97 30.72 -17.01
C PHE A 168 57.23 31.09 -16.19
N ASP A 169 57.80 30.14 -15.37
CA ASP A 169 58.95 30.41 -14.49
C ASP A 169 60.17 29.55 -14.87
N TRP A 170 60.55 29.52 -16.15
CA TRP A 170 61.70 28.71 -16.69
C TRP A 170 63.01 28.97 -15.95
N HIS A 171 63.23 30.08 -15.30
CA HIS A 171 64.47 30.51 -14.64
C HIS A 171 64.53 30.43 -13.14
N ALA A 172 63.44 30.02 -12.45
CA ALA A 172 63.44 29.83 -11.01
C ALA A 172 64.20 28.54 -10.65
N VAL A 173 65.20 28.68 -9.80
CA VAL A 173 65.93 27.57 -9.19
C VAL A 173 64.98 26.54 -8.64
N HIS A 174 65.07 25.33 -9.15
CA HIS A 174 64.24 24.21 -8.70
C HIS A 174 64.31 24.11 -7.17
N SER A 175 63.29 24.55 -6.45
CA SER A 175 63.18 24.18 -5.07
C SER A 175 62.74 22.72 -5.02
N GLU A 176 63.68 21.81 -4.71
CA GLU A 176 63.41 20.39 -4.58
C GLU A 176 62.17 20.13 -3.67
N GLY A 177 61.86 21.06 -2.77
CA GLY A 177 60.73 20.98 -1.83
C GLY A 177 59.36 20.95 -2.46
N SER A 178 59.09 21.82 -3.43
CA SER A 178 57.73 21.94 -4.05
C SER A 178 57.37 20.68 -4.86
N PHE A 179 58.37 20.05 -5.49
CA PHE A 179 58.17 18.78 -6.19
C PHE A 179 57.73 17.65 -5.24
N TRP A 180 58.39 17.56 -4.05
CA TRP A 180 58.05 16.58 -3.06
C TRP A 180 56.66 16.78 -2.45
N PHE A 181 56.24 18.03 -2.19
CA PHE A 181 54.89 18.35 -1.68
C PHE A 181 53.81 17.98 -2.70
N SER A 182 54.03 18.26 -3.98
CA SER A 182 53.08 17.88 -5.04
C SER A 182 52.92 16.39 -5.17
N GLY A 183 54.06 15.63 -5.06
CA GLY A 183 54.06 14.16 -5.04
C GLY A 183 53.29 13.60 -3.82
N LEU A 184 53.55 14.17 -2.63
CA LEU A 184 52.82 13.78 -1.41
C LEU A 184 51.32 14.07 -1.52
N LEU A 185 50.92 15.23 -2.10
CA LEU A 185 49.51 15.53 -2.32
C LEU A 185 48.86 14.54 -3.28
N LEU A 186 49.55 14.14 -4.36
CA LEU A 186 49.02 13.13 -5.28
C LEU A 186 48.83 11.78 -4.56
N ILE A 187 49.81 11.31 -3.80
CA ILE A 187 49.69 10.10 -2.98
C ILE A 187 48.52 10.21 -2.01
N PHE A 188 48.35 11.36 -1.37
CA PHE A 188 47.22 11.63 -0.48
C PHE A 188 45.88 11.54 -1.20
N LEU A 189 45.73 12.16 -2.38
CA LEU A 189 44.49 12.11 -3.18
C LEU A 189 44.15 10.67 -3.62
N LEU A 190 45.16 9.88 -4.01
CA LEU A 190 44.98 8.48 -4.35
C LEU A 190 44.57 7.63 -3.14
N THR A 191 45.17 7.92 -1.98
CA THR A 191 44.79 7.28 -0.70
C THR A 191 43.33 7.65 -0.33
N LEU A 192 42.93 8.92 -0.48
CA LEU A 192 41.57 9.33 -0.27
C LEU A 192 40.60 8.58 -1.16
N LEU A 193 40.96 8.37 -2.42
CA LEU A 193 40.11 7.61 -3.35
C LEU A 193 39.96 6.13 -2.88
N HIS A 194 41.04 5.53 -2.39
CA HIS A 194 40.99 4.19 -1.80
C HIS A 194 40.07 4.13 -0.59
N VAL A 195 40.21 5.07 0.34
CA VAL A 195 39.36 5.21 1.52
C VAL A 195 37.89 5.44 1.14
N ALA A 196 37.62 6.32 0.14
CA ALA A 196 36.28 6.56 -0.37
C ALA A 196 35.62 5.28 -0.90
N ASN A 197 36.36 4.47 -1.67
CA ASN A 197 35.86 3.19 -2.17
C ASN A 197 35.53 2.21 -1.02
N LYS A 198 36.33 2.17 0.02
CA LYS A 198 36.06 1.32 1.21
C LYS A 198 34.86 1.81 2.00
N GLN A 199 34.74 3.12 2.22
CA GLN A 199 33.62 3.73 2.93
C GLN A 199 32.30 3.60 2.16
N HIS A 200 32.34 3.74 0.83
CA HIS A 200 31.15 3.57 0.00
C HIS A 200 30.50 2.19 0.20
N LYS A 201 31.30 1.12 0.32
CA LYS A 201 30.75 -0.21 0.61
C LYS A 201 29.97 -0.26 1.92
N VAL A 202 30.44 0.45 2.95
CA VAL A 202 29.75 0.53 4.25
C VAL A 202 28.46 1.35 4.12
N PHE A 203 28.48 2.47 3.40
CA PHE A 203 27.29 3.27 3.16
C PHE A 203 26.25 2.50 2.33
N ALA A 204 26.68 1.86 1.23
CA ALA A 204 25.82 1.04 0.40
C ALA A 204 25.12 -0.06 1.20
N SER A 205 25.85 -0.77 2.06
CA SER A 205 25.25 -1.79 2.94
C SER A 205 24.24 -1.21 3.93
N ARG A 206 24.49 -0.03 4.49
CA ARG A 206 23.55 0.64 5.40
C ARG A 206 22.29 1.10 4.65
N ILE A 207 22.43 1.65 3.47
CA ILE A 207 21.32 2.10 2.63
C ILE A 207 20.47 0.89 2.23
N GLU A 208 21.10 -0.18 1.77
CA GLU A 208 20.41 -1.44 1.44
C GLU A 208 19.60 -1.99 2.62
N LEU A 209 20.21 -2.08 3.80
CA LEU A 209 19.53 -2.54 5.01
C LEU A 209 18.35 -1.61 5.38
N SER A 210 18.53 -0.30 5.22
CA SER A 210 17.46 0.68 5.48
C SER A 210 16.28 0.51 4.52
N TYR A 211 16.54 0.23 3.24
CA TYR A 211 15.51 -0.07 2.25
C TYR A 211 14.74 -1.34 2.58
N GLN A 212 15.45 -2.42 2.92
CA GLN A 212 14.84 -3.69 3.32
C GLN A 212 13.97 -3.52 4.57
N ASN A 213 14.44 -2.77 5.57
CA ASN A 213 13.66 -2.46 6.76
C ASN A 213 12.39 -1.64 6.43
N ALA A 214 12.48 -0.64 5.57
CA ALA A 214 11.32 0.14 5.14
C ALA A 214 10.29 -0.73 4.43
N ARG A 215 10.72 -1.61 3.54
CA ARG A 215 9.87 -2.58 2.84
C ARG A 215 9.21 -3.57 3.80
N LEU A 216 9.97 -4.09 4.77
CA LEU A 216 9.43 -5.01 5.78
C LEU A 216 8.37 -4.32 6.66
N ILE A 217 8.64 -3.10 7.13
CA ILE A 217 7.68 -2.31 7.90
C ILE A 217 6.39 -2.07 7.11
N TYR A 218 6.50 -1.77 5.82
CA TYR A 218 5.34 -1.58 4.95
C TYR A 218 4.50 -2.86 4.83
N SER A 219 5.14 -4.02 4.58
CA SER A 219 4.45 -5.31 4.48
C SER A 219 3.78 -5.72 5.79
N LEU A 220 4.46 -5.50 6.93
CA LEU A 220 3.90 -5.77 8.26
C LEU A 220 2.69 -4.89 8.56
N ARG A 221 2.71 -3.62 8.17
CA ARG A 221 1.55 -2.72 8.33
C ARG A 221 0.35 -3.18 7.51
N GLN A 222 0.56 -3.62 6.27
CA GLN A 222 -0.51 -4.18 5.46
C GLN A 222 -1.10 -5.45 6.09
N GLN A 223 -0.26 -6.37 6.55
CA GLN A 223 -0.73 -7.58 7.24
C GLN A 223 -1.49 -7.25 8.54
N ALA A 224 -0.97 -6.31 9.32
CA ALA A 224 -1.63 -5.88 10.55
C ALA A 224 -3.00 -5.23 10.28
N SER A 225 -3.13 -4.41 9.24
CA SER A 225 -4.42 -3.80 8.87
C SER A 225 -5.42 -4.85 8.41
N ALA A 226 -5.02 -5.81 7.58
CA ALA A 226 -5.86 -6.91 7.13
C ALA A 226 -6.33 -7.80 8.30
N LEU A 227 -5.40 -8.13 9.22
CA LEU A 227 -5.74 -8.88 10.44
C LEU A 227 -6.72 -8.11 11.33
N GLN A 228 -6.52 -6.80 11.50
CA GLN A 228 -7.41 -5.97 12.30
C GLN A 228 -8.82 -5.88 11.70
N GLU A 229 -8.94 -5.84 10.39
CA GLU A 229 -10.23 -5.90 9.70
C GLU A 229 -10.92 -7.26 9.91
N ALA A 230 -10.17 -8.35 9.80
CA ALA A 230 -10.67 -9.70 10.07
C ALA A 230 -11.14 -9.88 11.52
N ILE A 231 -10.41 -9.33 12.50
CA ILE A 231 -10.81 -9.35 13.92
C ILE A 231 -12.09 -8.56 14.13
N LYS A 232 -12.16 -7.31 13.60
CA LYS A 232 -13.37 -6.47 13.70
C LYS A 232 -14.59 -7.14 13.05
N PHE A 233 -14.37 -7.84 11.97
CA PHE A 233 -15.41 -8.64 11.32
C PHE A 233 -15.89 -9.78 12.23
N LYS A 234 -14.97 -10.59 12.74
CA LYS A 234 -15.28 -11.69 13.66
C LYS A 234 -16.05 -11.21 14.89
N ASP A 235 -15.64 -10.10 15.50
CA ASP A 235 -16.29 -9.55 16.69
C ASP A 235 -17.72 -9.08 16.38
N ARG A 236 -17.94 -8.41 15.24
CA ARG A 236 -19.30 -8.02 14.79
C ARG A 236 -20.17 -9.24 14.50
N PHE A 237 -19.59 -10.28 13.88
CA PHE A 237 -20.26 -11.55 13.63
C PHE A 237 -20.75 -12.19 14.92
N LEU A 238 -19.86 -12.35 15.92
CA LEU A 238 -20.20 -12.97 17.19
C LEU A 238 -21.24 -12.15 17.97
N ALA A 239 -21.10 -10.82 17.99
CA ALA A 239 -22.03 -9.95 18.69
C ALA A 239 -23.44 -9.98 18.04
N GLY A 240 -23.53 -9.93 16.72
CA GLY A 240 -24.79 -10.03 15.97
C GLY A 240 -25.47 -11.38 16.18
N ALA A 241 -24.74 -12.47 16.07
CA ALA A 241 -25.23 -13.82 16.25
C ALA A 241 -25.72 -14.06 17.69
N ALA A 242 -24.96 -13.60 18.69
CA ALA A 242 -25.36 -13.73 20.10
C ALA A 242 -26.64 -12.91 20.41
N HIS A 243 -26.75 -11.71 19.87
CA HIS A 243 -27.95 -10.88 20.02
C HIS A 243 -29.17 -11.56 19.42
N ASP A 244 -29.07 -12.01 18.17
CA ASP A 244 -30.18 -12.60 17.43
C ASP A 244 -30.56 -14.03 17.95
N LEU A 245 -29.63 -14.74 18.59
CA LEU A 245 -29.91 -15.97 19.32
C LEU A 245 -30.64 -15.71 20.64
N LYS A 246 -30.29 -14.64 21.35
CA LYS A 246 -30.89 -14.30 22.63
C LYS A 246 -32.41 -14.05 22.54
N GLN A 247 -32.87 -13.47 21.42
CA GLN A 247 -34.29 -13.14 21.24
C GLN A 247 -35.21 -14.37 21.26
N PRO A 248 -35.06 -15.39 20.40
CA PRO A 248 -35.91 -16.57 20.40
C PRO A 248 -35.73 -17.45 21.67
N VAL A 249 -34.51 -17.45 22.25
CA VAL A 249 -34.28 -18.15 23.53
C VAL A 249 -35.06 -17.50 24.68
N ASN A 250 -35.04 -16.18 24.77
CA ASN A 250 -35.83 -15.45 25.75
C ASN A 250 -37.36 -15.70 25.55
N ALA A 251 -37.81 -15.70 24.28
CA ALA A 251 -39.21 -15.99 23.96
C ALA A 251 -39.61 -17.42 24.44
N LEU A 252 -38.72 -18.41 24.19
CA LEU A 252 -38.93 -19.77 24.69
C LEU A 252 -39.04 -19.82 26.22
N GLY A 253 -38.19 -19.10 26.95
CA GLY A 253 -38.24 -18.98 28.40
C GLY A 253 -39.59 -18.44 28.88
N ILE A 254 -40.09 -17.38 28.28
CA ILE A 254 -41.42 -16.77 28.58
C ILE A 254 -42.54 -17.76 28.28
N TYR A 255 -42.50 -18.41 27.11
CA TYR A 255 -43.55 -19.38 26.75
C TYR A 255 -43.54 -20.60 27.65
N ALA A 256 -42.38 -21.09 28.08
CA ALA A 256 -42.29 -22.18 29.06
C ALA A 256 -42.83 -21.79 30.44
N GLU A 257 -42.57 -20.52 30.87
CA GLU A 257 -43.11 -20.02 32.13
C GLU A 257 -44.66 -19.89 32.08
N TRP A 258 -45.19 -19.35 30.96
CA TRP A 258 -46.68 -19.28 30.80
C TRP A 258 -47.30 -20.67 30.78
N LEU A 259 -46.71 -21.61 30.06
CA LEU A 259 -47.21 -22.99 30.02
C LEU A 259 -47.21 -23.69 31.40
N SER A 260 -46.22 -23.36 32.24
CA SER A 260 -46.15 -23.85 33.61
C SER A 260 -47.18 -23.29 34.55
N LYS A 261 -47.57 -21.97 34.35
CA LYS A 261 -48.55 -21.28 35.21
C LYS A 261 -49.98 -21.50 34.74
N GLU A 262 -50.18 -21.59 33.43
CA GLU A 262 -51.51 -21.69 32.79
C GLU A 262 -51.48 -22.79 31.70
N PRO A 263 -51.60 -24.09 32.08
CA PRO A 263 -51.55 -25.21 31.13
C PRO A 263 -52.64 -25.16 30.05
N GLU A 264 -53.72 -24.52 30.31
CA GLU A 264 -54.86 -24.34 29.37
C GLU A 264 -54.47 -23.52 28.12
N LEU A 265 -53.39 -22.70 28.19
CA LEU A 265 -52.87 -21.96 27.07
C LEU A 265 -52.00 -22.82 26.11
N SER A 266 -51.85 -24.13 26.39
CA SER A 266 -51.04 -25.03 25.57
C SER A 266 -51.35 -24.97 24.07
N PRO A 267 -52.62 -24.91 23.59
CA PRO A 267 -52.93 -24.83 22.16
C PRO A 267 -52.42 -23.54 21.50
N GLU A 268 -52.34 -22.43 22.25
CA GLU A 268 -51.88 -21.14 21.75
C GLU A 268 -50.36 -20.99 21.84
N ILE A 269 -49.74 -21.58 22.86
CA ILE A 269 -48.31 -21.42 23.17
C ILE A 269 -47.47 -22.44 22.40
N SER A 270 -47.92 -23.70 22.20
CA SER A 270 -47.19 -24.73 21.50
C SER A 270 -46.74 -24.32 20.08
N PRO A 271 -47.56 -23.68 19.25
CA PRO A 271 -47.11 -23.19 17.95
C PRO A 271 -46.03 -22.12 18.06
N LYS A 272 -46.05 -21.25 19.09
CA LYS A 272 -45.05 -20.20 19.30
C LYS A 272 -43.72 -20.78 19.75
N ILE A 273 -43.73 -21.83 20.59
CA ILE A 273 -42.53 -22.60 20.97
C ILE A 273 -41.90 -23.21 19.72
N LEU A 274 -42.70 -23.87 18.88
CA LEU A 274 -42.23 -24.48 17.65
C LEU A 274 -41.61 -23.46 16.70
N GLN A 275 -42.25 -22.29 16.58
CA GLN A 275 -41.76 -21.18 15.77
C GLN A 275 -40.40 -20.68 16.30
N ALA A 276 -40.24 -20.46 17.60
CA ALA A 276 -39.01 -20.03 18.22
C ALA A 276 -37.88 -21.05 18.05
N THR A 277 -38.19 -22.33 18.21
CA THR A 277 -37.23 -23.45 17.99
C THR A 277 -36.79 -23.50 16.52
N THR A 278 -37.72 -23.34 15.58
CA THR A 278 -37.42 -23.30 14.15
C THR A 278 -36.52 -22.11 13.80
N ALA A 279 -36.76 -20.94 14.40
CA ALA A 279 -35.93 -19.77 14.20
C ALA A 279 -34.49 -20.00 14.70
N ILE A 280 -34.31 -20.64 15.87
CA ILE A 280 -32.98 -21.00 16.39
C ILE A 280 -32.27 -21.97 15.45
N ASN A 281 -32.91 -23.02 14.98
CA ASN A 281 -32.29 -23.97 14.05
C ASN A 281 -31.89 -23.30 12.74
N THR A 282 -32.74 -22.44 12.17
CA THR A 282 -32.43 -21.68 10.94
C THR A 282 -31.23 -20.76 11.13
N LEU A 283 -31.08 -20.17 12.33
CA LEU A 283 -29.90 -19.36 12.66
C LEU A 283 -28.65 -20.20 12.71
N PHE A 284 -28.66 -21.34 13.43
CA PHE A 284 -27.52 -22.25 13.49
C PHE A 284 -27.11 -22.72 12.09
N ASP A 285 -28.05 -23.17 11.28
CA ASP A 285 -27.77 -23.61 9.91
C ASP A 285 -27.10 -22.51 9.09
N SER A 286 -27.60 -21.27 9.20
CA SER A 286 -27.02 -20.12 8.50
C SER A 286 -25.61 -19.78 8.99
N MET A 287 -25.36 -19.90 10.31
CA MET A 287 -24.02 -19.70 10.89
C MET A 287 -23.05 -20.80 10.47
N PHE A 288 -23.46 -22.07 10.53
CA PHE A 288 -22.61 -23.17 10.08
C PHE A 288 -22.23 -23.06 8.61
N ASP A 289 -23.17 -22.65 7.79
CA ASP A 289 -22.89 -22.41 6.37
C ASP A 289 -21.87 -21.31 6.16
N PHE A 290 -22.09 -20.21 6.86
CA PHE A 290 -21.18 -19.09 6.76
C PHE A 290 -19.76 -19.51 7.17
N VAL A 291 -19.61 -20.22 8.29
CA VAL A 291 -18.30 -20.71 8.76
C VAL A 291 -17.67 -21.69 7.76
N LYS A 292 -18.43 -22.61 7.18
CA LYS A 292 -17.93 -23.54 6.18
C LYS A 292 -17.50 -22.84 4.89
N LEU A 293 -18.25 -21.82 4.46
CA LEU A 293 -17.91 -21.02 3.29
C LEU A 293 -16.64 -20.20 3.52
N ASP A 294 -16.51 -19.60 4.70
CA ASP A 294 -15.33 -18.80 5.06
C ASP A 294 -14.06 -19.67 5.20
N ALA A 295 -14.21 -20.88 5.72
CA ALA A 295 -13.11 -21.85 5.82
C ALA A 295 -12.76 -22.55 4.49
N GLY A 296 -13.47 -22.25 3.38
CA GLY A 296 -13.26 -22.92 2.09
C GLY A 296 -13.57 -24.43 2.12
N GLN A 297 -14.37 -24.88 3.09
CA GLN A 297 -14.66 -26.30 3.31
C GLN A 297 -15.92 -26.80 2.56
N PHE A 298 -16.51 -25.95 1.72
CA PHE A 298 -17.66 -26.34 0.91
C PHE A 298 -17.18 -27.21 -0.25
N ARG A 299 -17.61 -28.47 -0.28
CA ARG A 299 -17.39 -29.38 -1.41
C ARG A 299 -18.50 -29.18 -2.43
N ILE A 300 -18.15 -28.93 -3.67
CA ILE A 300 -19.09 -28.83 -4.77
C ILE A 300 -19.27 -30.23 -5.37
N GLU A 301 -20.49 -30.72 -5.36
CA GLU A 301 -20.85 -32.00 -5.96
C GLU A 301 -21.69 -31.77 -7.22
N GLN A 302 -21.01 -31.64 -8.35
CA GLN A 302 -21.70 -31.46 -9.62
C GLN A 302 -22.37 -32.74 -10.09
N GLN A 303 -23.68 -32.70 -10.16
CA GLN A 303 -24.51 -33.82 -10.66
C GLN A 303 -25.61 -33.31 -11.58
N GLN A 304 -26.35 -34.23 -12.17
CA GLN A 304 -27.47 -33.88 -13.04
C GLN A 304 -28.68 -33.46 -12.20
N VAL A 305 -29.04 -32.18 -12.26
CA VAL A 305 -30.18 -31.60 -11.52
C VAL A 305 -31.44 -31.74 -12.36
N ASN A 306 -32.45 -32.42 -11.80
CA ASN A 306 -33.80 -32.43 -12.39
C ASN A 306 -34.53 -31.16 -11.92
N VAL A 307 -34.73 -30.22 -12.89
CA VAL A 307 -35.30 -28.90 -12.55
C VAL A 307 -36.78 -29.00 -12.12
N PRO A 308 -37.65 -29.75 -12.81
CA PRO A 308 -39.03 -29.97 -12.34
C PRO A 308 -39.09 -30.47 -10.89
N ARG A 309 -38.26 -31.45 -10.53
CA ARG A 309 -38.21 -32.02 -9.18
C ARG A 309 -37.73 -30.94 -8.15
N LEU A 310 -36.68 -30.23 -8.47
CA LEU A 310 -36.18 -29.14 -7.61
C LEU A 310 -37.29 -28.10 -7.34
N LEU A 311 -38.02 -27.72 -8.38
CA LEU A 311 -39.11 -26.74 -8.25
C LEU A 311 -40.29 -27.30 -7.44
N SER A 312 -40.62 -28.59 -7.60
CA SER A 312 -41.65 -29.27 -6.81
C SER A 312 -41.26 -29.37 -5.32
N ASP A 313 -40.00 -29.68 -5.03
CA ASP A 313 -39.49 -29.78 -3.64
C ASP A 313 -39.52 -28.38 -2.98
N LEU A 314 -39.13 -27.32 -3.69
CA LEU A 314 -39.25 -25.94 -3.22
C LEU A 314 -40.72 -25.53 -3.00
N GLU A 315 -41.63 -25.92 -3.90
CA GLU A 315 -43.07 -25.65 -3.73
C GLU A 315 -43.61 -26.33 -2.47
N ALA A 316 -43.34 -27.63 -2.28
CA ALA A 316 -43.77 -28.37 -1.11
C ALA A 316 -43.23 -27.75 0.18
N GLN A 317 -41.99 -27.29 0.19
CA GLN A 317 -41.35 -26.65 1.33
C GLN A 317 -41.94 -25.30 1.70
N PHE A 318 -42.18 -24.41 0.69
CA PHE A 318 -42.51 -23.01 0.95
C PHE A 318 -44.02 -22.68 0.83
N HIS A 319 -44.82 -23.56 0.19
CA HIS A 319 -46.27 -23.34 0.08
C HIS A 319 -46.98 -23.25 1.44
N PRO A 320 -46.71 -24.11 2.45
CA PRO A 320 -47.33 -23.97 3.77
C PRO A 320 -47.01 -22.61 4.43
N MET A 321 -45.76 -22.17 4.33
CA MET A 321 -45.31 -20.89 4.92
C MET A 321 -46.00 -19.68 4.23
N ALA A 322 -46.11 -19.69 2.91
CA ALA A 322 -46.80 -18.66 2.15
C ALA A 322 -48.32 -18.65 2.50
N SER A 323 -48.94 -19.82 2.56
CA SER A 323 -50.38 -19.99 2.88
C SER A 323 -50.72 -19.49 4.31
N GLN A 324 -49.86 -19.77 5.28
CA GLN A 324 -50.03 -19.25 6.66
C GLN A 324 -50.02 -17.72 6.70
N ARG A 325 -49.24 -17.07 5.84
CA ARG A 325 -49.21 -15.61 5.66
C ARG A 325 -50.23 -15.06 4.65
N LYS A 326 -51.13 -15.91 4.15
CA LYS A 326 -52.15 -15.57 3.14
C LYS A 326 -51.56 -15.01 1.84
N LEU A 327 -50.36 -15.45 1.46
CA LEU A 327 -49.67 -15.07 0.24
C LEU A 327 -49.90 -16.11 -0.86
N LYS A 328 -49.94 -15.66 -2.11
CA LYS A 328 -50.08 -16.55 -3.29
C LYS A 328 -48.68 -16.93 -3.77
N LEU A 329 -48.22 -18.16 -3.51
CA LEU A 329 -46.99 -18.72 -4.11
C LEU A 329 -47.34 -19.36 -5.45
N ARG A 330 -46.63 -18.97 -6.51
CA ARG A 330 -46.74 -19.55 -7.86
C ARG A 330 -45.37 -19.99 -8.32
N ILE A 331 -45.23 -21.22 -8.81
CA ILE A 331 -44.02 -21.72 -9.43
C ILE A 331 -44.35 -22.07 -10.88
N ARG A 332 -43.64 -21.46 -11.82
CA ARG A 332 -43.84 -21.76 -13.25
C ARG A 332 -43.04 -23.01 -13.64
N PRO A 333 -43.64 -23.89 -14.48
CA PRO A 333 -42.92 -25.02 -15.05
C PRO A 333 -41.62 -24.58 -15.74
N SER A 334 -40.59 -25.40 -15.62
CA SER A 334 -39.31 -25.12 -16.27
C SER A 334 -39.35 -25.49 -17.78
N PRO A 335 -38.75 -24.68 -18.64
CA PRO A 335 -38.55 -25.04 -20.05
C PRO A 335 -37.40 -26.04 -20.25
N VAL A 336 -36.64 -26.39 -19.21
CA VAL A 336 -35.49 -27.30 -19.21
C VAL A 336 -35.74 -28.40 -18.19
N ALA A 337 -35.51 -29.65 -18.61
CA ALA A 337 -35.68 -30.81 -17.74
C ALA A 337 -34.51 -31.04 -16.81
N THR A 338 -33.28 -30.97 -17.32
CA THR A 338 -32.07 -31.28 -16.55
C THR A 338 -30.90 -30.38 -16.98
N PHE A 339 -29.94 -30.15 -16.04
CA PHE A 339 -28.64 -29.51 -16.31
C PHE A 339 -27.65 -29.95 -15.22
N ARG A 340 -26.36 -29.71 -15.47
CA ARG A 340 -25.31 -30.04 -14.46
C ARG A 340 -25.11 -28.90 -13.48
N SER A 341 -25.21 -29.22 -12.18
CA SER A 341 -24.99 -28.30 -11.06
C SER A 341 -24.91 -29.08 -9.76
N ASP A 342 -24.74 -28.37 -8.65
CA ASP A 342 -24.95 -28.91 -7.30
C ASP A 342 -26.41 -28.61 -6.85
N PRO A 343 -27.26 -29.64 -6.71
CA PRO A 343 -28.66 -29.43 -6.34
C PRO A 343 -28.84 -28.89 -4.92
N ALA A 344 -27.97 -29.28 -3.99
CA ALA A 344 -28.06 -28.82 -2.59
C ALA A 344 -27.73 -27.33 -2.48
N ILE A 345 -26.66 -26.88 -3.16
CA ILE A 345 -26.29 -25.47 -3.20
C ILE A 345 -27.37 -24.64 -3.91
N LEU A 346 -27.88 -25.13 -5.04
CA LEU A 346 -28.92 -24.42 -5.80
C LEU A 346 -30.22 -24.32 -5.00
N GLN A 347 -30.67 -25.41 -4.36
CA GLN A 347 -31.83 -25.43 -3.47
C GLN A 347 -31.67 -24.42 -2.33
N ARG A 348 -30.45 -24.31 -1.76
CA ARG A 348 -30.15 -23.40 -0.67
C ARG A 348 -30.18 -21.93 -1.12
N ILE A 349 -29.63 -21.62 -2.32
CA ILE A 349 -29.72 -20.28 -2.91
C ILE A 349 -31.19 -19.89 -3.13
N LEU A 350 -31.96 -20.73 -3.81
CA LEU A 350 -33.35 -20.44 -4.14
C LEU A 350 -34.23 -20.41 -2.86
N GLY A 351 -33.97 -21.30 -1.91
CA GLY A 351 -34.66 -21.33 -0.63
C GLY A 351 -34.48 -20.04 0.18
N ASN A 352 -33.25 -19.51 0.26
CA ASN A 352 -32.99 -18.21 0.90
C ASN A 352 -33.73 -17.05 0.22
N LEU A 353 -33.78 -17.04 -1.13
CA LEU A 353 -34.49 -16.03 -1.87
C LEU A 353 -36.01 -16.13 -1.66
N LEU A 354 -36.58 -17.35 -1.66
CA LEU A 354 -38.01 -17.58 -1.40
C LEU A 354 -38.38 -17.23 0.06
N ALA A 355 -37.57 -17.61 1.02
CA ALA A 355 -37.78 -17.23 2.43
C ALA A 355 -37.81 -15.71 2.62
N ASN A 356 -36.88 -14.98 1.98
CA ASN A 356 -36.88 -13.54 1.98
C ASN A 356 -38.12 -12.95 1.31
N ALA A 357 -38.52 -13.49 0.15
CA ALA A 357 -39.73 -13.03 -0.56
C ALA A 357 -41.00 -13.19 0.31
N ILE A 358 -41.15 -14.35 1.01
CA ILE A 358 -42.27 -14.60 1.95
C ILE A 358 -42.22 -13.65 3.15
N ARG A 359 -41.03 -13.39 3.65
CA ARG A 359 -40.83 -12.52 4.82
C ARG A 359 -41.21 -11.07 4.54
N TYR A 360 -40.74 -10.52 3.42
CA TYR A 360 -40.89 -9.09 3.11
C TYR A 360 -42.14 -8.76 2.29
N THR A 361 -42.97 -9.74 1.98
CA THR A 361 -44.29 -9.54 1.35
C THR A 361 -45.37 -9.61 2.38
N ARG A 362 -46.09 -8.50 2.59
CA ARG A 362 -47.26 -8.43 3.52
C ARG A 362 -48.54 -8.86 2.86
N GLN A 363 -48.75 -8.50 1.59
CA GLN A 363 -49.94 -8.81 0.79
C GLN A 363 -49.56 -9.04 -0.65
N GLY A 364 -50.30 -9.92 -1.33
CA GLY A 364 -50.04 -10.21 -2.75
C GLY A 364 -49.45 -11.61 -2.97
N GLY A 365 -48.27 -11.70 -3.65
CA GLY A 365 -47.76 -13.01 -4.00
C GLY A 365 -46.29 -13.03 -4.38
N ILE A 366 -45.81 -14.26 -4.56
CA ILE A 366 -44.44 -14.61 -4.91
C ILE A 366 -44.48 -15.48 -6.14
N LEU A 367 -43.56 -15.25 -7.08
CA LEU A 367 -43.42 -16.06 -8.29
C LEU A 367 -41.97 -16.54 -8.42
N LEU A 368 -41.79 -17.85 -8.51
CA LEU A 368 -40.53 -18.46 -8.97
C LEU A 368 -40.69 -18.87 -10.42
N ALA A 369 -39.82 -18.40 -11.30
CA ALA A 369 -39.80 -18.72 -12.70
C ALA A 369 -38.39 -19.09 -13.18
N VAL A 370 -38.32 -20.03 -14.12
CA VAL A 370 -37.07 -20.41 -14.78
C VAL A 370 -37.15 -19.98 -16.23
N ARG A 371 -36.14 -19.32 -16.74
CA ARG A 371 -36.02 -18.95 -18.15
C ARG A 371 -34.74 -19.51 -18.73
N ARG A 372 -34.84 -20.01 -19.96
CA ARG A 372 -33.66 -20.43 -20.71
C ARG A 372 -33.10 -19.25 -21.48
N GLU A 373 -31.80 -19.02 -21.32
CA GLU A 373 -30.98 -18.14 -22.14
C GLU A 373 -30.04 -18.97 -23.04
N PRO A 374 -29.38 -18.40 -24.04
CA PRO A 374 -28.52 -19.18 -24.96
C PRO A 374 -27.44 -20.00 -24.26
N GLN A 375 -26.84 -19.49 -23.21
CA GLN A 375 -25.72 -20.12 -22.47
C GLN A 375 -25.97 -20.22 -20.97
N ALA A 376 -27.20 -20.02 -20.50
CA ALA A 376 -27.50 -20.02 -19.07
C ALA A 376 -28.97 -20.39 -18.78
N LEU A 377 -29.20 -20.83 -17.55
CA LEU A 377 -30.52 -20.84 -16.93
C LEU A 377 -30.63 -19.66 -15.97
N ARG A 378 -31.74 -18.93 -16.09
CA ARG A 378 -32.04 -17.82 -15.22
C ARG A 378 -33.21 -18.16 -14.30
N PHE A 379 -32.94 -18.27 -13.00
CA PHE A 379 -33.95 -18.42 -11.96
C PHE A 379 -34.35 -17.04 -11.46
N GLU A 380 -35.63 -16.74 -11.45
CA GLU A 380 -36.17 -15.43 -11.03
C GLU A 380 -37.15 -15.63 -9.87
N VAL A 381 -36.88 -14.98 -8.75
CA VAL A 381 -37.79 -14.89 -7.62
C VAL A 381 -38.37 -13.49 -7.56
N TRP A 382 -39.66 -13.38 -7.82
CA TRP A 382 -40.41 -12.13 -7.82
C TRP A 382 -41.23 -12.03 -6.53
N ASP A 383 -41.28 -10.89 -5.91
CA ASP A 383 -42.15 -10.58 -4.80
C ASP A 383 -42.89 -9.27 -5.01
N THR A 384 -44.07 -9.13 -4.37
CA THR A 384 -44.85 -7.88 -4.32
C THR A 384 -44.67 -7.18 -2.97
N GLY A 385 -43.52 -7.32 -2.36
CA GLY A 385 -43.23 -6.81 -1.02
C GLY A 385 -42.94 -5.31 -0.94
N ILE A 386 -42.33 -4.92 0.15
CA ILE A 386 -41.98 -3.54 0.45
C ILE A 386 -41.02 -2.90 -0.55
N GLY A 387 -40.25 -3.71 -1.28
CA GLY A 387 -39.19 -3.24 -2.15
C GLY A 387 -38.06 -2.51 -1.40
N MET A 388 -37.13 -1.96 -2.15
CA MET A 388 -35.91 -1.35 -1.62
C MET A 388 -35.60 -0.03 -2.36
N ARG A 389 -34.94 0.90 -1.68
CA ARG A 389 -34.41 2.13 -2.28
C ARG A 389 -33.13 1.84 -3.08
N PRO A 390 -32.81 2.67 -4.09
CA PRO A 390 -31.60 2.46 -4.90
C PRO A 390 -30.29 2.40 -4.09
N GLU A 391 -30.18 3.20 -3.03
CA GLU A 391 -29.00 3.26 -2.18
C GLU A 391 -28.78 1.96 -1.37
N GLU A 392 -29.83 1.19 -1.16
CA GLU A 392 -29.80 -0.07 -0.41
C GLU A 392 -29.30 -1.23 -1.27
N LEU A 393 -29.57 -1.19 -2.59
CA LEU A 393 -29.30 -2.31 -3.52
C LEU A 393 -27.84 -2.75 -3.56
N SER A 394 -26.89 -1.85 -3.39
CA SER A 394 -25.46 -2.18 -3.35
C SER A 394 -25.03 -2.84 -2.02
N ARG A 395 -25.84 -2.72 -0.97
CA ARG A 395 -25.51 -3.15 0.39
C ARG A 395 -26.24 -4.40 0.85
N ILE A 396 -27.34 -4.80 0.17
CA ILE A 396 -28.18 -5.92 0.63
C ILE A 396 -27.48 -7.29 0.62
N PHE A 397 -26.42 -7.45 -0.15
CA PHE A 397 -25.59 -8.66 -0.16
C PHE A 397 -24.49 -8.62 0.92
N GLY A 398 -24.38 -7.49 1.62
CA GLY A 398 -23.48 -7.36 2.77
C GLY A 398 -23.97 -8.16 3.96
N GLU A 399 -23.04 -8.65 4.74
CA GLU A 399 -23.29 -9.44 5.93
C GLU A 399 -23.95 -8.58 7.03
N PHE A 400 -24.97 -9.14 7.69
CA PHE A 400 -25.75 -8.47 8.75
C PHE A 400 -26.49 -7.21 8.31
N TYR A 401 -26.55 -6.96 7.02
CA TYR A 401 -27.29 -5.80 6.51
C TYR A 401 -28.79 -6.09 6.54
N LYS A 402 -29.54 -5.17 7.16
CA LYS A 402 -31.01 -5.18 7.22
C LYS A 402 -31.50 -3.83 6.70
N VAL A 403 -32.56 -3.84 5.90
CA VAL A 403 -33.23 -2.63 5.45
C VAL A 403 -33.99 -2.04 6.63
N GLU A 404 -33.69 -0.80 7.03
CA GLU A 404 -34.26 -0.15 8.25
C GLU A 404 -35.78 -0.01 8.22
N THR A 405 -36.39 0.01 7.04
CA THR A 405 -37.84 0.20 6.84
C THR A 405 -38.68 -1.06 7.10
N ALA A 406 -38.06 -2.21 7.35
CA ALA A 406 -38.74 -3.50 7.41
C ALA A 406 -39.46 -3.77 8.73
N GLY A 407 -39.36 -2.88 9.74
CA GLY A 407 -39.95 -3.10 11.06
C GLY A 407 -39.25 -4.26 11.82
N THR A 408 -39.81 -4.63 12.96
CA THR A 408 -39.27 -5.67 13.86
C THR A 408 -39.31 -7.12 13.33
N GLU A 409 -39.24 -7.34 12.02
CA GLU A 409 -39.27 -8.70 11.48
C GLU A 409 -37.93 -9.41 11.66
N GLU A 410 -38.01 -10.58 12.28
CA GLU A 410 -36.93 -11.51 12.62
C GLU A 410 -36.11 -11.90 11.37
N GLY A 411 -34.82 -11.61 11.38
CA GLY A 411 -33.92 -12.06 10.33
C GLY A 411 -32.48 -11.63 10.60
N PHE A 412 -31.55 -12.51 10.32
CA PHE A 412 -30.16 -12.38 10.73
C PHE A 412 -29.28 -11.55 9.77
N GLY A 413 -29.84 -11.10 8.63
CA GLY A 413 -29.09 -10.38 7.60
C GLY A 413 -28.00 -11.23 6.92
N LEU A 414 -28.02 -12.56 7.11
CA LEU A 414 -27.05 -13.49 6.50
C LEU A 414 -27.57 -14.14 5.21
N GLY A 415 -28.88 -14.22 4.99
CA GLY A 415 -29.46 -15.00 3.89
C GLY A 415 -28.97 -14.53 2.50
N LEU A 416 -28.96 -13.22 2.22
CA LEU A 416 -28.48 -12.70 0.94
C LEU A 416 -26.95 -12.74 0.82
N ALA A 417 -26.23 -12.61 1.91
CA ALA A 417 -24.77 -12.80 1.92
C ALA A 417 -24.38 -14.24 1.58
N ILE A 418 -25.13 -15.22 2.14
CA ILE A 418 -24.96 -16.64 1.80
C ILE A 418 -25.29 -16.88 0.31
N VAL A 419 -26.40 -16.32 -0.20
CA VAL A 419 -26.76 -16.41 -1.63
C VAL A 419 -25.60 -15.89 -2.48
N LYS A 420 -25.03 -14.75 -2.17
CA LYS A 420 -23.90 -14.16 -2.91
C LYS A 420 -22.67 -15.06 -2.87
N ARG A 421 -22.23 -15.49 -1.69
CA ARG A 421 -21.05 -16.35 -1.51
C ARG A 421 -21.21 -17.72 -2.20
N LEU A 422 -22.36 -18.38 -2.03
CA LEU A 422 -22.63 -19.65 -2.71
C LEU A 422 -22.67 -19.49 -4.23
N SER A 423 -23.25 -18.39 -4.72
CA SER A 423 -23.29 -18.10 -6.15
C SER A 423 -21.88 -17.83 -6.70
N ASP A 424 -21.06 -17.07 -5.99
CA ASP A 424 -19.67 -16.82 -6.39
C ASP A 424 -18.84 -18.10 -6.38
N LEU A 425 -19.03 -18.97 -5.40
CA LEU A 425 -18.39 -20.29 -5.31
C LEU A 425 -18.72 -21.17 -6.52
N MET A 426 -19.98 -21.10 -6.98
CA MET A 426 -20.48 -21.90 -8.12
C MET A 426 -20.23 -21.21 -9.49
N GLY A 427 -19.68 -20.00 -9.52
CA GLY A 427 -19.55 -19.21 -10.74
C GLY A 427 -20.89 -18.67 -11.29
N TYR A 428 -21.91 -18.56 -10.42
CA TYR A 428 -23.21 -17.99 -10.79
C TYR A 428 -23.20 -16.47 -10.62
N SER A 429 -23.98 -15.77 -11.43
CA SER A 429 -24.20 -14.35 -11.23
C SER A 429 -25.56 -14.08 -10.58
N VAL A 430 -25.55 -13.24 -9.53
CA VAL A 430 -26.76 -12.81 -8.82
C VAL A 430 -26.98 -11.33 -9.08
N SER A 431 -28.22 -10.98 -9.41
CA SER A 431 -28.62 -9.59 -9.59
C SER A 431 -30.00 -9.35 -8.96
N VAL A 432 -30.27 -8.08 -8.64
CA VAL A 432 -31.54 -7.66 -8.05
C VAL A 432 -32.06 -6.42 -8.78
N ARG A 433 -33.34 -6.38 -8.96
CA ARG A 433 -34.10 -5.17 -9.34
C ARG A 433 -35.22 -4.99 -8.36
N SER A 434 -35.32 -3.82 -7.77
CA SER A 434 -36.34 -3.51 -6.77
C SER A 434 -36.85 -2.09 -6.92
N ARG A 435 -38.05 -1.89 -6.50
CA ARG A 435 -38.66 -0.57 -6.41
C ARG A 435 -39.46 -0.49 -5.12
N GLN A 436 -39.20 0.52 -4.32
CA GLN A 436 -39.90 0.72 -3.04
C GLN A 436 -41.42 0.68 -3.24
N HIS A 437 -42.13 -0.05 -2.38
CA HIS A 437 -43.55 -0.33 -2.40
C HIS A 437 -44.09 -1.07 -3.66
N ARG A 438 -43.21 -1.62 -4.49
CA ARG A 438 -43.59 -2.42 -5.68
C ARG A 438 -43.02 -3.83 -5.68
N GLY A 439 -42.17 -4.14 -4.71
CA GLY A 439 -41.51 -5.44 -4.58
C GLY A 439 -40.14 -5.53 -5.25
N SER A 440 -39.63 -6.74 -5.34
CA SER A 440 -38.29 -7.03 -5.85
C SER A 440 -38.26 -8.22 -6.81
N VAL A 441 -37.20 -8.28 -7.60
CA VAL A 441 -36.89 -9.43 -8.47
C VAL A 441 -35.43 -9.79 -8.24
N PHE A 442 -35.19 -10.95 -7.68
CA PHE A 442 -33.87 -11.53 -7.57
C PHE A 442 -33.66 -12.51 -8.74
N CYS A 443 -32.54 -12.38 -9.43
CA CYS A 443 -32.18 -13.21 -10.56
C CYS A 443 -30.88 -13.93 -10.25
N VAL A 444 -30.89 -15.26 -10.37
CA VAL A 444 -29.69 -16.12 -10.31
C VAL A 444 -29.48 -16.71 -11.70
N ARG A 445 -28.35 -16.40 -12.31
CA ARG A 445 -27.98 -16.87 -13.63
C ARG A 445 -26.92 -17.97 -13.49
N VAL A 446 -27.28 -19.16 -13.89
CA VAL A 446 -26.49 -20.38 -13.83
C VAL A 446 -25.95 -20.67 -15.23
N PRO A 447 -24.64 -20.66 -15.47
CA PRO A 447 -24.07 -21.01 -16.77
C PRO A 447 -24.43 -22.47 -17.13
N LEU A 448 -24.81 -22.70 -18.35
CA LEU A 448 -24.91 -24.07 -18.89
C LEU A 448 -23.51 -24.43 -19.40
N VAL A 449 -22.84 -25.32 -18.70
CA VAL A 449 -21.63 -25.95 -19.21
C VAL A 449 -22.09 -26.90 -20.30
N GLU A 450 -21.66 -26.67 -21.55
CA GLU A 450 -21.83 -27.65 -22.62
C GLU A 450 -21.19 -28.95 -22.11
N ALA A 451 -21.97 -30.04 -22.20
CA ALA A 451 -21.40 -31.35 -21.92
C ALA A 451 -20.34 -31.59 -23.01
N ASP A 452 -19.09 -31.70 -22.62
CA ASP A 452 -18.07 -32.31 -23.47
C ASP A 452 -18.60 -33.71 -23.82
N GLU A 453 -18.87 -33.91 -25.11
CA GLU A 453 -19.25 -35.20 -25.71
C GLU A 453 -18.15 -36.25 -25.51
#